data_f16897ed25d859219b18fa3017f32843
#
_entry.id   f16897ed25d859219b18fa3017f32843
#
_cell.length_a   1.000
_cell.length_b   1.000
_cell.length_c   1.000
_cell.angle_alpha   90.00
_cell.angle_beta   90.00
_cell.angle_gamma   90.00
#
_symmetry.space_group_name_H-M   'P 1'
#
loop_
_entity.id
_entity.type
_entity.pdbx_description
1 polymer ?
#
loop_
_entity_poly.entity_id
_entity_poly.type
_entity_poly.pdbx_seq_one_letter_code
_entity_poly.pdbx_strand_id
1 'polypeptide(L)'
;MRGDGDGWAESPDGTRQWGRFGAAGLLLRAPLAGGGSAVLLHHRAAWTHQGGTWALPGGARDSHETSVHAAVREAEEEAGIAPGSIRVRASRVTATAPSGWTYTTVIADAADQLRTRGNTESQDLIWVPEDEVEDRPLHPGFAAAWPALRATPTRISLEGIADTGVVAAALPRTLDLAGQGFLWLHSNGDGVGRTARIGAPESVTEQTDLAGNVLFLTLDQVLS
;
A
#
# COMPACT_ATOMS: atom_id res chain seq x y z
N MET A 1 -25.99 -1.05 -0.86
CA MET A 1 -26.87 -0.03 -0.20
C MET A 1 -26.02 1.24 -0.16
N ARG A 2 -26.53 2.38 -0.63
CA ARG A 2 -25.76 3.63 -0.49
C ARG A 2 -25.55 3.91 0.99
N GLY A 3 -24.29 4.14 1.38
CA GLY A 3 -23.93 4.48 2.73
C GLY A 3 -24.34 5.92 3.08
N ASP A 4 -24.30 6.27 4.36
CA ASP A 4 -24.60 7.63 4.83
C ASP A 4 -23.43 8.60 4.55
N GLY A 5 -22.26 8.08 4.18
CA GLY A 5 -21.08 8.84 3.77
C GLY A 5 -21.19 9.45 2.38
N ASP A 6 -22.09 8.94 1.52
CA ASP A 6 -22.29 9.44 0.16
C ASP A 6 -22.78 10.89 0.18
N GLY A 7 -21.97 11.77 -0.36
CA GLY A 7 -22.26 13.20 -0.45
C GLY A 7 -21.02 14.07 -0.41
N TRP A 8 -21.24 15.36 -0.55
CA TRP A 8 -20.16 16.34 -0.58
C TRP A 8 -19.91 16.93 0.81
N ALA A 9 -18.62 16.98 1.18
CA ALA A 9 -18.12 17.87 2.22
C ALA A 9 -17.74 19.20 1.58
N GLU A 10 -18.25 20.31 2.13
CA GLU A 10 -18.02 21.64 1.59
C GLU A 10 -17.12 22.44 2.50
N SER A 11 -16.06 23.00 1.95
CA SER A 11 -15.10 23.85 2.65
C SER A 11 -15.55 25.32 2.66
N PRO A 12 -15.09 26.15 3.61
CA PRO A 12 -15.44 27.57 3.66
C PRO A 12 -15.09 28.38 2.42
N ASP A 13 -14.13 27.91 1.62
CA ASP A 13 -13.71 28.49 0.34
C ASP A 13 -14.57 28.03 -0.85
N GLY A 14 -15.62 27.23 -0.59
CA GLY A 14 -16.51 26.69 -1.62
C GLY A 14 -15.99 25.46 -2.33
N THR A 15 -14.79 24.98 -2.00
CA THR A 15 -14.29 23.70 -2.54
C THR A 15 -15.06 22.52 -1.96
N ARG A 16 -15.23 21.46 -2.75
CA ARG A 16 -16.00 20.29 -2.39
C ARG A 16 -15.19 19.02 -2.54
N GLN A 17 -15.29 18.15 -1.55
CA GLN A 17 -14.70 16.82 -1.56
C GLN A 17 -15.80 15.76 -1.41
N TRP A 18 -15.63 14.64 -2.14
CA TRP A 18 -16.56 13.51 -2.01
C TRP A 18 -16.34 12.78 -0.69
N GLY A 19 -17.44 12.41 -0.03
CA GLY A 19 -17.47 11.76 1.26
C GLY A 19 -17.72 12.71 2.41
N ARG A 20 -18.93 12.69 2.98
CA ARG A 20 -19.34 13.60 4.09
C ARG A 20 -18.44 13.50 5.31
N PHE A 21 -17.98 12.28 5.61
CA PHE A 21 -17.17 11.98 6.80
C PHE A 21 -15.70 11.71 6.44
N GLY A 22 -15.27 12.10 5.24
CA GLY A 22 -13.99 11.76 4.65
C GLY A 22 -14.08 10.63 3.62
N ALA A 23 -12.95 10.29 3.05
CA ALA A 23 -12.84 9.19 2.10
C ALA A 23 -11.59 8.34 2.40
N ALA A 24 -11.57 7.11 1.90
CA ALA A 24 -10.43 6.24 2.06
C ALA A 24 -10.22 5.37 0.80
N GLY A 25 -8.96 5.04 0.52
CA GLY A 25 -8.60 4.14 -0.58
C GLY A 25 -7.52 3.15 -0.17
N LEU A 26 -7.51 2.00 -0.83
CA LEU A 26 -6.61 0.90 -0.55
C LEU A 26 -5.42 0.90 -1.50
N LEU A 27 -4.23 1.20 -0.98
CA LEU A 27 -2.97 0.95 -1.66
C LEU A 27 -2.59 -0.52 -1.43
N LEU A 28 -3.02 -1.37 -2.34
CA LEU A 28 -2.75 -2.81 -2.27
C LEU A 28 -1.54 -3.16 -3.11
N ARG A 29 -0.57 -3.81 -2.49
CA ARG A 29 0.66 -4.29 -3.10
C ARG A 29 0.68 -5.80 -3.23
N ALA A 30 1.37 -6.27 -4.26
CA ALA A 30 1.69 -7.68 -4.44
C ALA A 30 3.07 -7.84 -5.09
N PRO A 31 3.76 -8.99 -4.87
CA PRO A 31 5.07 -9.22 -5.45
C PRO A 31 5.03 -9.37 -6.98
N LEU A 32 6.14 -8.96 -7.61
CA LEU A 32 6.46 -9.26 -9.01
C LEU A 32 7.41 -10.46 -9.07
N ALA A 33 7.22 -11.32 -10.07
CA ALA A 33 8.04 -12.54 -10.24
C ALA A 33 9.54 -12.25 -10.40
N GLY A 34 9.91 -11.07 -10.90
CA GLY A 34 11.29 -10.62 -11.07
C GLY A 34 11.86 -9.79 -9.91
N GLY A 35 11.10 -9.66 -8.81
CA GLY A 35 11.41 -8.75 -7.70
C GLY A 35 10.70 -7.41 -7.83
N GLY A 36 10.62 -6.67 -6.73
CA GLY A 36 9.81 -5.46 -6.62
C GLY A 36 8.34 -5.76 -6.37
N SER A 37 7.53 -4.73 -6.46
CA SER A 37 6.09 -4.79 -6.21
C SER A 37 5.27 -4.16 -7.33
N ALA A 38 4.05 -4.67 -7.47
CA ALA A 38 3.00 -4.05 -8.23
C ALA A 38 1.92 -3.49 -7.30
N VAL A 39 1.27 -2.45 -7.73
CA VAL A 39 0.13 -1.80 -7.06
C VAL A 39 -1.12 -2.05 -7.87
N LEU A 40 -2.21 -2.40 -7.20
CA LEU A 40 -3.51 -2.49 -7.84
C LEU A 40 -4.05 -1.07 -8.09
N LEU A 41 -4.25 -0.73 -9.35
CA LEU A 41 -4.86 0.52 -9.77
C LEU A 41 -6.22 0.29 -10.41
N HIS A 42 -7.11 1.24 -10.17
CA HIS A 42 -8.45 1.33 -10.68
C HIS A 42 -8.51 2.43 -11.75
N HIS A 43 -8.87 2.10 -12.99
CA HIS A 43 -9.17 3.06 -14.04
C HIS A 43 -10.60 3.55 -13.86
N ARG A 44 -10.74 4.79 -13.44
CA ARG A 44 -12.03 5.40 -13.11
C ARG A 44 -12.88 5.59 -14.37
N ALA A 45 -14.14 5.20 -14.31
CA ALA A 45 -15.06 5.38 -15.42
C ALA A 45 -15.17 6.86 -15.83
N ALA A 46 -15.25 7.13 -17.13
CA ALA A 46 -15.20 8.48 -17.70
C ALA A 46 -16.31 9.42 -17.17
N TRP A 47 -17.41 8.88 -16.70
CA TRP A 47 -18.55 9.64 -16.15
C TRP A 47 -18.42 9.97 -14.65
N THR A 48 -17.41 9.45 -13.97
CA THR A 48 -17.14 9.74 -12.55
C THR A 48 -16.34 11.04 -12.39
N HIS A 49 -16.30 11.59 -11.17
CA HIS A 49 -15.44 12.74 -10.87
C HIS A 49 -13.97 12.37 -11.12
N GLN A 50 -13.26 13.19 -11.93
CA GLN A 50 -11.92 12.87 -12.43
C GLN A 50 -11.84 11.53 -13.20
N GLY A 51 -12.89 11.21 -13.98
CA GLY A 51 -12.96 10.03 -14.81
C GLY A 51 -11.85 9.96 -15.84
N GLY A 52 -11.50 8.74 -16.26
CA GLY A 52 -10.38 8.48 -17.18
C GLY A 52 -9.00 8.55 -16.53
N THR A 53 -8.93 8.74 -15.21
CA THR A 53 -7.67 8.70 -14.44
C THR A 53 -7.52 7.40 -13.69
N TRP A 54 -6.28 7.09 -13.32
CA TRP A 54 -5.94 5.94 -12.49
C TRP A 54 -5.83 6.35 -11.03
N ALA A 55 -6.44 5.58 -10.15
CA ALA A 55 -6.46 5.81 -8.72
C ALA A 55 -6.40 4.49 -7.95
N LEU A 56 -6.35 4.58 -6.65
CA LEU A 56 -6.58 3.44 -5.77
C LEU A 56 -8.08 3.10 -5.73
N PRO A 57 -8.47 1.83 -5.60
CA PRO A 57 -9.82 1.49 -5.20
C PRO A 57 -10.18 2.21 -3.91
N GLY A 58 -11.35 2.87 -3.86
CA GLY A 58 -11.71 3.64 -2.69
C GLY A 58 -12.86 4.61 -2.90
N GLY A 59 -13.47 5.05 -1.80
CA GLY A 59 -14.64 5.90 -1.82
C GLY A 59 -14.95 6.58 -0.50
N ALA A 60 -16.21 6.97 -0.32
CA ALA A 60 -16.68 7.67 0.85
C ALA A 60 -16.67 6.77 2.10
N ARG A 61 -16.26 7.34 3.22
CA ARG A 61 -16.36 6.68 4.52
C ARG A 61 -17.71 6.96 5.14
N ASP A 62 -18.39 5.92 5.60
CA ASP A 62 -19.61 6.06 6.40
C ASP A 62 -19.33 6.53 7.83
N SER A 63 -20.35 7.12 8.49
CA SER A 63 -20.20 7.70 9.83
C SER A 63 -19.74 6.70 10.88
N HIS A 64 -20.11 5.44 10.72
CA HIS A 64 -19.82 4.36 11.65
C HIS A 64 -18.53 3.58 11.31
N GLU A 65 -17.89 3.89 10.18
CA GLU A 65 -16.69 3.19 9.70
C GLU A 65 -15.40 3.86 10.17
N THR A 66 -14.37 3.06 10.36
CA THR A 66 -12.99 3.55 10.34
C THR A 66 -12.53 3.70 8.88
N SER A 67 -11.49 4.49 8.63
CA SER A 67 -10.92 4.61 7.29
C SER A 67 -10.41 3.28 6.74
N VAL A 68 -9.94 2.38 7.62
CA VAL A 68 -9.52 1.02 7.22
C VAL A 68 -10.71 0.20 6.75
N HIS A 69 -11.82 0.24 7.48
CA HIS A 69 -13.04 -0.48 7.08
C HIS A 69 -13.56 0.03 5.75
N ALA A 70 -13.63 1.36 5.56
CA ALA A 70 -14.08 1.95 4.31
C ALA A 70 -13.20 1.53 3.13
N ALA A 71 -11.87 1.65 3.23
CA ALA A 71 -10.96 1.29 2.14
C ALA A 71 -11.03 -0.20 1.77
N VAL A 72 -11.19 -1.08 2.75
CA VAL A 72 -11.31 -2.53 2.51
C VAL A 72 -12.66 -2.86 1.88
N ARG A 73 -13.76 -2.26 2.35
CA ARG A 73 -15.10 -2.42 1.75
C ARG A 73 -15.12 -1.95 0.30
N GLU A 74 -14.60 -0.76 0.03
CA GLU A 74 -14.54 -0.22 -1.33
C GLU A 74 -13.71 -1.11 -2.27
N ALA A 75 -12.59 -1.64 -1.79
CA ALA A 75 -11.77 -2.56 -2.58
C ALA A 75 -12.50 -3.89 -2.87
N GLU A 76 -13.35 -4.36 -1.95
CA GLU A 76 -14.21 -5.52 -2.20
C GLU A 76 -15.30 -5.19 -3.22
N GLU A 77 -15.97 -4.04 -3.09
CA GLU A 77 -17.06 -3.60 -3.97
C GLU A 77 -16.57 -3.25 -5.38
N GLU A 78 -15.45 -2.51 -5.50
CA GLU A 78 -14.93 -2.01 -6.77
C GLU A 78 -14.02 -3.00 -7.50
N ALA A 79 -13.27 -3.81 -6.76
CA ALA A 79 -12.24 -4.68 -7.33
C ALA A 79 -12.43 -6.18 -7.02
N GLY A 80 -13.41 -6.55 -6.20
CA GLY A 80 -13.65 -7.94 -5.80
C GLY A 80 -12.56 -8.51 -4.89
N ILE A 81 -11.82 -7.67 -4.19
CA ILE A 81 -10.74 -8.06 -3.28
C ILE A 81 -11.33 -8.52 -1.95
N ALA A 82 -11.26 -9.80 -1.67
CA ALA A 82 -11.77 -10.34 -0.41
C ALA A 82 -10.94 -9.83 0.79
N PRO A 83 -11.57 -9.33 1.87
CA PRO A 83 -10.85 -8.80 3.04
C PRO A 83 -9.84 -9.78 3.65
N GLY A 84 -10.16 -11.08 3.65
CA GLY A 84 -9.29 -12.13 4.18
C GLY A 84 -8.07 -12.46 3.30
N SER A 85 -7.98 -11.92 2.08
CA SER A 85 -6.84 -12.15 1.17
C SER A 85 -5.76 -11.09 1.26
N ILE A 86 -5.96 -10.07 2.09
CA ILE A 86 -5.03 -8.94 2.24
C ILE A 86 -4.62 -8.76 3.70
N ARG A 87 -3.46 -8.15 3.89
CA ARG A 87 -2.97 -7.77 5.20
C ARG A 87 -2.75 -6.27 5.25
N VAL A 88 -3.56 -5.58 6.05
CA VAL A 88 -3.39 -4.14 6.31
C VAL A 88 -2.13 -3.91 7.13
N ARG A 89 -1.29 -2.97 6.69
CA ARG A 89 -0.01 -2.63 7.31
C ARG A 89 -0.03 -1.29 8.03
N ALA A 90 -0.64 -0.30 7.40
CA ALA A 90 -0.67 1.06 7.91
C ALA A 90 -1.84 1.84 7.32
N SER A 91 -2.11 3.01 7.89
CA SER A 91 -2.98 4.02 7.30
C SER A 91 -2.35 5.39 7.46
N ARG A 92 -2.52 6.25 6.46
CA ARG A 92 -1.98 7.62 6.45
C ARG A 92 -2.99 8.58 5.89
N VAL A 93 -3.21 9.71 6.54
CA VAL A 93 -3.92 10.83 5.93
C VAL A 93 -3.04 11.42 4.84
N THR A 94 -3.49 11.35 3.60
CA THR A 94 -2.74 11.79 2.41
C THR A 94 -3.29 13.04 1.77
N ALA A 95 -4.52 13.43 2.14
CA ALA A 95 -5.08 14.74 1.80
C ALA A 95 -5.96 15.26 2.91
N THR A 96 -6.00 16.59 3.05
CA THR A 96 -6.88 17.31 3.97
C THR A 96 -7.52 18.49 3.26
N ALA A 97 -8.71 18.90 3.69
CA ALA A 97 -9.38 20.09 3.19
C ALA A 97 -9.72 21.05 4.34
N PRO A 98 -9.93 22.36 4.07
CA PRO A 98 -10.28 23.34 5.08
C PRO A 98 -11.56 23.05 5.87
N SER A 99 -12.45 22.20 5.34
CA SER A 99 -13.62 21.67 6.04
C SER A 99 -13.30 20.70 7.18
N GLY A 100 -12.03 20.26 7.30
CA GLY A 100 -11.64 19.14 8.15
C GLY A 100 -11.80 17.77 7.47
N TRP A 101 -12.25 17.75 6.21
CA TRP A 101 -12.31 16.52 5.43
C TRP A 101 -10.90 15.92 5.24
N THR A 102 -10.82 14.60 5.26
CA THR A 102 -9.57 13.87 5.05
C THR A 102 -9.74 12.74 4.05
N TYR A 103 -8.70 12.52 3.24
CA TYR A 103 -8.52 11.28 2.52
C TYR A 103 -7.45 10.43 3.21
N THR A 104 -7.79 9.21 3.55
CA THR A 104 -6.87 8.27 4.18
C THR A 104 -6.48 7.18 3.19
N THR A 105 -5.19 7.05 2.92
CA THR A 105 -4.65 5.89 2.20
C THR A 105 -4.34 4.77 3.19
N VAL A 106 -4.99 3.63 3.00
CA VAL A 106 -4.74 2.39 3.73
C VAL A 106 -3.76 1.54 2.93
N ILE A 107 -2.66 1.17 3.54
CA ILE A 107 -1.58 0.40 2.92
C ILE A 107 -1.77 -1.06 3.31
N ALA A 108 -1.85 -1.93 2.31
CA ALA A 108 -1.99 -3.36 2.50
C ALA A 108 -1.16 -4.15 1.49
N ASP A 109 -0.92 -5.41 1.78
CA ASP A 109 -0.28 -6.38 0.90
C ASP A 109 -1.11 -7.64 0.71
N ALA A 110 -0.88 -8.28 -0.42
CA ALA A 110 -1.32 -9.63 -0.74
C ALA A 110 -0.10 -10.50 -1.03
N ALA A 111 -0.25 -11.81 -0.82
CA ALA A 111 0.83 -12.77 -1.11
C ALA A 111 1.14 -12.86 -2.60
N ASP A 112 0.13 -12.66 -3.44
CA ASP A 112 0.20 -12.69 -4.90
C ASP A 112 -0.70 -11.62 -5.51
N GLN A 113 -0.55 -11.37 -6.81
CA GLN A 113 -1.47 -10.53 -7.56
C GLN A 113 -2.84 -11.20 -7.63
N LEU A 114 -3.77 -10.69 -6.85
CA LEU A 114 -5.12 -11.23 -6.75
C LEU A 114 -5.90 -11.01 -8.05
N ARG A 115 -6.78 -11.94 -8.38
CA ARG A 115 -7.73 -11.74 -9.47
C ARG A 115 -8.72 -10.65 -9.08
N THR A 116 -8.92 -9.70 -9.98
CA THR A 116 -9.84 -8.59 -9.81
C THR A 116 -11.13 -8.80 -10.58
N ARG A 117 -12.21 -8.20 -10.08
CA ARG A 117 -13.48 -8.11 -10.76
C ARG A 117 -14.07 -6.73 -10.54
N GLY A 118 -14.00 -5.90 -11.59
CA GLY A 118 -14.55 -4.55 -11.57
C GLY A 118 -16.06 -4.51 -11.49
N ASN A 119 -16.57 -3.40 -11.02
CA ASN A 119 -17.97 -3.01 -11.07
C ASN A 119 -18.22 -1.98 -12.19
N THR A 120 -19.40 -1.33 -12.22
CA THR A 120 -19.76 -0.35 -13.24
C THR A 120 -18.98 0.96 -13.16
N GLU A 121 -18.32 1.25 -12.04
CA GLU A 121 -17.51 2.47 -11.83
C GLU A 121 -16.05 2.28 -12.28
N SER A 122 -15.67 1.04 -12.61
CA SER A 122 -14.35 0.66 -13.08
C SER A 122 -14.36 0.42 -14.59
N GLN A 123 -13.53 1.13 -15.34
CA GLN A 123 -13.23 0.76 -16.72
C GLN A 123 -12.25 -0.41 -16.76
N ASP A 124 -11.26 -0.40 -15.87
CA ASP A 124 -10.24 -1.42 -15.77
C ASP A 124 -9.64 -1.49 -14.37
N LEU A 125 -9.06 -2.64 -14.04
CA LEU A 125 -8.34 -2.91 -12.80
C LEU A 125 -7.08 -3.68 -13.16
N ILE A 126 -5.92 -3.08 -12.92
CA ILE A 126 -4.65 -3.66 -13.31
C ILE A 126 -3.62 -3.59 -12.17
N TRP A 127 -2.75 -4.56 -12.16
CA TRP A 127 -1.53 -4.52 -11.36
C TRP A 127 -0.44 -3.80 -12.14
N VAL A 128 0.06 -2.69 -11.60
CA VAL A 128 1.07 -1.84 -12.22
C VAL A 128 2.35 -1.92 -11.40
N PRO A 129 3.50 -2.25 -12.01
CA PRO A 129 4.79 -2.12 -11.35
C PRO A 129 4.96 -0.74 -10.72
N GLU A 130 5.50 -0.66 -9.49
CA GLU A 130 5.58 0.62 -8.77
C GLU A 130 6.40 1.70 -9.49
N ASP A 131 7.37 1.30 -10.28
CA ASP A 131 8.17 2.19 -11.12
C ASP A 131 7.45 2.69 -12.37
N GLU A 132 6.35 2.04 -12.77
CA GLU A 132 5.51 2.43 -13.91
C GLU A 132 4.23 3.20 -13.50
N VAL A 133 3.98 3.40 -12.21
CA VAL A 133 2.75 4.07 -11.73
C VAL A 133 2.66 5.50 -12.24
N GLU A 134 3.78 6.23 -12.25
CA GLU A 134 3.84 7.64 -12.68
C GLU A 134 3.65 7.81 -14.20
N ASP A 135 3.80 6.75 -14.98
CA ASP A 135 3.56 6.76 -16.43
C ASP A 135 2.06 6.79 -16.79
N ARG A 136 1.20 6.61 -15.80
CA ARG A 136 -0.26 6.63 -15.97
C ARG A 136 -0.84 8.02 -15.71
N PRO A 137 -1.94 8.40 -16.36
CA PRO A 137 -2.68 9.60 -16.01
C PRO A 137 -3.35 9.42 -14.65
N LEU A 138 -2.62 9.73 -13.58
CA LEU A 138 -3.08 9.53 -12.21
C LEU A 138 -4.14 10.56 -11.81
N HIS A 139 -5.08 10.13 -10.95
CA HIS A 139 -5.96 11.06 -10.24
C HIS A 139 -5.11 12.10 -9.47
N PRO A 140 -5.41 13.42 -9.56
CA PRO A 140 -4.54 14.45 -8.99
C PRO A 140 -4.18 14.25 -7.52
N GLY A 141 -5.15 13.84 -6.69
CA GLY A 141 -4.91 13.55 -5.27
C GLY A 141 -3.98 12.35 -5.05
N PHE A 142 -4.08 11.34 -5.90
CA PHE A 142 -3.18 10.18 -5.84
C PHE A 142 -1.78 10.55 -6.34
N ALA A 143 -1.67 11.28 -7.45
CA ALA A 143 -0.39 11.77 -7.96
C ALA A 143 0.38 12.60 -6.91
N ALA A 144 -0.33 13.49 -6.20
CA ALA A 144 0.28 14.30 -5.14
C ALA A 144 0.77 13.46 -3.94
N ALA A 145 0.07 12.38 -3.62
CA ALA A 145 0.41 11.50 -2.49
C ALA A 145 1.47 10.43 -2.84
N TRP A 146 1.57 10.05 -4.11
CA TRP A 146 2.37 8.92 -4.56
C TRP A 146 3.85 8.97 -4.15
N PRO A 147 4.58 10.10 -4.26
CA PRO A 147 5.99 10.15 -3.85
C PRO A 147 6.23 9.77 -2.38
N ALA A 148 5.24 10.03 -1.50
CA ALA A 148 5.31 9.66 -0.09
C ALA A 148 4.79 8.23 0.19
N LEU A 149 4.01 7.67 -0.72
CA LEU A 149 3.43 6.33 -0.61
C LEU A 149 4.29 5.26 -1.28
N ARG A 150 5.04 5.64 -2.31
CA ARG A 150 5.89 4.76 -3.08
C ARG A 150 6.80 3.96 -2.17
N ALA A 151 6.83 2.64 -2.32
CA ALA A 151 7.72 1.79 -1.57
C ALA A 151 9.18 2.09 -1.96
N THR A 152 10.02 2.26 -0.95
CA THR A 152 11.46 2.21 -1.16
C THR A 152 11.86 0.73 -1.09
N PRO A 153 12.40 0.13 -2.14
CA PRO A 153 12.82 -1.25 -2.11
C PRO A 153 13.75 -1.50 -0.93
N THR A 154 13.46 -2.52 -0.14
CA THR A 154 14.33 -2.93 0.96
C THR A 154 15.01 -4.21 0.57
N ARG A 155 16.33 -4.19 0.53
CA ARG A 155 17.17 -5.34 0.23
C ARG A 155 17.52 -6.04 1.53
N ILE A 156 17.24 -7.35 1.60
CA ILE A 156 17.74 -8.20 2.68
C ILE A 156 18.91 -9.00 2.15
N SER A 157 20.05 -8.88 2.82
CA SER A 157 21.21 -9.74 2.61
C SER A 157 21.22 -10.83 3.69
N LEU A 158 21.22 -12.09 3.28
CA LEU A 158 21.32 -13.22 4.17
C LEU A 158 22.77 -13.67 4.20
N GLU A 159 23.46 -13.42 5.30
CA GLU A 159 24.85 -13.83 5.50
C GLU A 159 24.90 -15.04 6.45
N GLY A 160 25.50 -16.13 6.01
CA GLY A 160 25.73 -17.31 6.84
C GLY A 160 24.51 -18.19 7.12
N ILE A 161 23.40 -17.98 6.40
CA ILE A 161 22.18 -18.78 6.55
C ILE A 161 22.06 -19.74 5.37
N ALA A 162 22.10 -21.04 5.68
CA ALA A 162 22.04 -22.10 4.68
C ALA A 162 20.63 -22.34 4.11
N ASP A 163 19.57 -22.06 4.88
CA ASP A 163 18.19 -22.29 4.48
C ASP A 163 17.43 -20.97 4.34
N THR A 164 17.38 -20.48 3.11
CA THR A 164 16.64 -19.27 2.74
C THR A 164 15.12 -19.45 2.79
N GLY A 165 14.61 -20.69 2.74
CA GLY A 165 13.18 -20.98 2.80
C GLY A 165 12.58 -20.68 4.17
N VAL A 166 13.29 -21.02 5.23
CA VAL A 166 12.88 -20.73 6.63
C VAL A 166 12.80 -19.23 6.85
N VAL A 167 13.77 -18.48 6.34
CA VAL A 167 13.79 -17.02 6.44
C VAL A 167 12.67 -16.39 5.63
N ALA A 168 12.41 -16.87 4.42
CA ALA A 168 11.31 -16.39 3.59
C ALA A 168 9.95 -16.57 4.26
N ALA A 169 9.74 -17.69 4.96
CA ALA A 169 8.50 -17.93 5.69
C ALA A 169 8.32 -17.01 6.92
N ALA A 170 9.41 -16.59 7.55
CA ALA A 170 9.38 -15.71 8.72
C ALA A 170 9.37 -14.22 8.38
N LEU A 171 9.68 -13.86 7.14
CA LEU A 171 9.77 -12.47 6.67
C LEU A 171 8.55 -11.59 6.92
N PRO A 172 7.30 -12.03 6.77
CA PRO A 172 6.13 -11.21 7.08
C PRO A 172 6.14 -10.67 8.51
N ARG A 173 6.62 -11.46 9.48
CA ARG A 173 6.78 -11.02 10.87
C ARG A 173 7.87 -9.96 11.04
N THR A 174 8.98 -10.14 10.33
CA THR A 174 10.10 -9.20 10.35
C THR A 174 9.70 -7.83 9.84
N LEU A 175 8.81 -7.78 8.84
CA LEU A 175 8.23 -6.55 8.31
C LEU A 175 7.37 -5.82 9.33
N ASP A 176 6.61 -6.54 10.14
CA ASP A 176 5.81 -5.95 11.20
C ASP A 176 6.68 -5.31 12.27
N LEU A 177 7.76 -5.95 12.65
CA LEU A 177 8.71 -5.44 13.66
C LEU A 177 9.40 -4.15 13.17
N ALA A 178 9.71 -4.05 11.88
CA ALA A 178 10.36 -2.88 11.31
C ALA A 178 9.41 -1.70 11.07
N GLY A 179 8.08 -1.86 11.21
CA GLY A 179 7.08 -0.81 10.95
C GLY A 179 7.12 -0.29 9.52
N GLN A 180 7.68 -1.05 8.58
CA GLN A 180 7.97 -0.61 7.22
C GLN A 180 7.35 -1.56 6.21
N GLY A 181 6.82 -0.97 5.14
CA GLY A 181 6.30 -1.73 4.02
C GLY A 181 7.31 -2.76 3.50
N PHE A 182 6.92 -3.52 2.61
CA PHE A 182 7.46 -4.77 2.06
C PHE A 182 8.98 -4.96 2.08
N LEU A 183 9.36 -6.13 2.52
CA LEU A 183 10.68 -6.71 2.43
C LEU A 183 10.71 -7.67 1.24
N TRP A 184 11.60 -7.42 0.28
CA TRP A 184 11.80 -8.30 -0.85
C TRP A 184 13.10 -9.06 -0.67
N LEU A 185 13.06 -10.39 -0.85
CA LEU A 185 14.24 -11.22 -0.92
C LEU A 185 14.79 -11.17 -2.35
N HIS A 186 15.95 -10.55 -2.51
CA HIS A 186 16.73 -10.68 -3.72
C HIS A 186 17.98 -11.52 -3.47
N SER A 187 18.15 -12.56 -4.27
CA SER A 187 19.37 -13.39 -4.22
C SER A 187 20.57 -12.71 -4.86
N ASN A 188 20.38 -11.80 -5.81
CA ASN A 188 21.45 -11.06 -6.51
C ASN A 188 20.88 -9.82 -7.17
N GLY A 189 21.30 -8.65 -6.80
CA GLY A 189 20.91 -7.44 -7.52
C GLY A 189 21.46 -6.17 -6.90
N ASP A 190 21.97 -5.30 -7.75
CA ASP A 190 22.43 -3.97 -7.37
C ASP A 190 21.24 -3.02 -7.36
N GLY A 191 20.57 -2.90 -6.23
CA GLY A 191 19.46 -1.98 -6.05
C GLY A 191 19.79 -0.90 -5.04
N VAL A 192 19.40 0.33 -5.32
CA VAL A 192 19.40 1.43 -4.36
C VAL A 192 18.14 1.29 -3.50
N GLY A 193 18.30 1.02 -2.21
CA GLY A 193 17.18 0.85 -1.29
C GLY A 193 17.65 0.54 0.12
N ARG A 194 16.71 0.40 1.04
CA ARG A 194 17.00 0.00 2.42
C ARG A 194 17.55 -1.42 2.42
N THR A 195 18.65 -1.63 3.13
CA THR A 195 19.26 -2.95 3.25
C THR A 195 19.03 -3.47 4.66
N ALA A 196 18.39 -4.61 4.79
CA ALA A 196 18.38 -5.37 6.03
C ALA A 196 19.34 -6.56 5.87
N ARG A 197 20.19 -6.77 6.86
CA ARG A 197 21.06 -7.95 6.95
C ARG A 197 20.56 -8.82 8.07
N ILE A 198 20.44 -10.11 7.79
CA ILE A 198 20.16 -11.12 8.80
C ILE A 198 21.45 -11.90 8.98
N GLY A 199 21.98 -11.89 10.18
CA GLY A 199 23.26 -12.55 10.49
C GLY A 199 23.21 -13.35 11.79
N ALA A 200 24.27 -14.10 12.05
CA ALA A 200 24.45 -14.74 13.34
C ALA A 200 24.60 -13.69 14.46
N PRO A 201 24.14 -13.96 15.70
CA PRO A 201 24.15 -13.01 16.81
C PRO A 201 25.51 -12.35 17.09
N GLU A 202 26.56 -13.05 16.84
CA GLU A 202 27.95 -12.64 17.04
C GLU A 202 28.45 -11.63 15.99
N SER A 203 27.75 -11.46 14.88
CA SER A 203 28.14 -10.57 13.78
C SER A 203 27.39 -9.22 13.78
N VAL A 204 26.51 -9.00 14.75
CA VAL A 204 25.65 -7.81 14.79
C VAL A 204 26.31 -6.74 15.65
N THR A 205 27.03 -5.81 15.03
CA THR A 205 27.71 -4.71 15.73
C THR A 205 27.08 -3.33 15.50
N GLU A 206 26.12 -3.16 14.62
CA GLU A 206 25.51 -1.84 14.33
C GLU A 206 24.00 -1.94 14.18
N GLN A 207 23.30 -1.21 15.04
CA GLN A 207 21.91 -0.81 14.83
C GLN A 207 21.92 0.55 14.15
N THR A 208 21.36 0.65 12.96
CA THR A 208 21.17 1.91 12.30
C THR A 208 19.69 2.22 12.14
N ASP A 209 19.39 3.49 12.15
CA ASP A 209 18.04 4.01 12.22
C ASP A 209 17.25 3.87 10.90
N LEU A 210 15.97 4.21 10.99
CA LEU A 210 14.96 4.00 9.96
C LEU A 210 15.07 4.95 8.74
N ALA A 211 16.13 5.73 8.63
CA ALA A 211 16.25 6.80 7.61
C ALA A 211 17.05 6.40 6.35
N GLY A 212 17.15 5.12 6.05
CA GLY A 212 17.82 4.65 4.83
C GLY A 212 18.90 3.64 5.10
N ASN A 213 18.86 2.98 6.21
CA ASN A 213 19.99 2.32 6.82
C ASN A 213 19.81 0.81 6.91
N VAL A 214 20.90 0.15 7.16
CA VAL A 214 20.95 -1.30 7.33
C VAL A 214 20.26 -1.66 8.64
N LEU A 215 19.19 -2.42 8.58
CA LEU A 215 18.58 -3.04 9.75
C LEU A 215 19.21 -4.42 9.94
N PHE A 216 19.91 -4.61 11.04
CA PHE A 216 20.41 -5.92 11.42
C PHE A 216 19.39 -6.61 12.32
N LEU A 217 18.94 -7.78 11.90
CA LEU A 217 18.09 -8.65 12.69
C LEU A 217 18.83 -9.95 12.96
N THR A 218 18.71 -10.45 14.17
CA THR A 218 19.17 -11.81 14.48
C THR A 218 18.20 -12.83 13.88
N LEU A 219 18.67 -14.04 13.61
CA LEU A 219 17.80 -15.10 13.12
C LEU A 219 16.65 -15.37 14.09
N ASP A 220 16.90 -15.31 15.40
CA ASP A 220 15.88 -15.49 16.43
C ASP A 220 14.80 -14.41 16.38
N GLN A 221 15.16 -13.15 16.11
CA GLN A 221 14.19 -12.05 15.91
C GLN A 221 13.34 -12.25 14.65
N VAL A 222 13.86 -12.94 13.65
CA VAL A 222 13.12 -13.25 12.42
C VAL A 222 12.21 -14.46 12.59
N LEU A 223 12.59 -15.44 13.41
CA LEU A 223 11.87 -16.70 13.63
C LEU A 223 10.89 -16.66 14.81
N SER A 224 11.00 -15.69 15.72
CA SER A 224 10.09 -15.50 16.85
C SER A 224 8.81 -14.77 16.46
#